data_cdc15e9e7104dede68ee49ef09b32269
#
_entry.id   cdc15e9e7104dede68ee49ef09b32269
#
_cell.length_a   1.000
_cell.length_b   1.000
_cell.length_c   1.000
_cell.angle_alpha   90.00
_cell.angle_beta   90.00
_cell.angle_gamma   90.00
#
_symmetry.space_group_name_H-M   'P 1'
#
loop_
_entity.id
_entity.type
_entity.pdbx_description
1 polymer ?
#
loop_
_entity_poly.entity_id
_entity_poly.type
_entity_poly.pdbx_seq_one_letter_code
_entity_poly.pdbx_strand_id
1 'polypeptide(L)'
;MRTFANVWDAIEDSQSEAASMKARAQLMRALQKMVRGWNLSQKASADRLGLTQPRLNDLLRGKIDKFSLDALFDLTGRVGLKVSIALRKAA
;
A
#
# COMPACT_ATOMS: atom_id res chain seq x y z
N MET A 1 11.70 -16.52 16.32
CA MET A 1 11.31 -17.25 15.09
C MET A 1 10.00 -17.97 15.32
N ARG A 2 9.07 -17.81 14.44
CA ARG A 2 7.80 -18.48 14.54
C ARG A 2 7.94 -19.95 14.10
N THR A 3 7.45 -20.86 14.91
CA THR A 3 7.44 -22.27 14.58
C THR A 3 6.01 -22.69 14.25
N PHE A 4 5.82 -23.33 13.11
CA PHE A 4 4.50 -23.81 12.72
C PHE A 4 4.21 -25.13 13.40
N ALA A 5 3.12 -25.19 14.14
CA ALA A 5 2.68 -26.42 14.79
C ALA A 5 2.17 -27.43 13.76
N ASN A 6 1.69 -26.96 12.60
CA ASN A 6 1.14 -27.80 11.54
C ASN A 6 1.04 -27.04 10.22
N VAL A 7 0.60 -27.74 9.19
CA VAL A 7 0.45 -27.17 7.84
C VAL A 7 -0.54 -26.01 7.79
N TRP A 8 -1.54 -26.02 8.66
CA TRP A 8 -2.56 -24.96 8.68
C TRP A 8 -1.99 -23.59 9.03
N ASP A 9 -1.02 -23.54 9.95
CA ASP A 9 -0.36 -22.28 10.31
C ASP A 9 0.37 -21.68 9.12
N ALA A 10 1.06 -22.50 8.33
CA ALA A 10 1.76 -22.04 7.14
C ALA A 10 0.80 -21.54 6.07
N ILE A 11 -0.34 -22.20 5.89
CA ILE A 11 -1.37 -21.79 4.94
C ILE A 11 -1.98 -20.45 5.35
N GLU A 12 -2.29 -20.27 6.64
CA GLU A 12 -2.83 -19.01 7.15
C GLU A 12 -1.87 -17.85 6.93
N ASP A 13 -0.59 -18.04 7.20
CA ASP A 13 0.43 -17.01 6.98
C ASP A 13 0.54 -16.64 5.51
N SER A 14 0.54 -17.63 4.61
CA SER A 14 0.59 -17.38 3.17
C SER A 14 -0.64 -16.62 2.69
N GLN A 15 -1.81 -16.95 3.20
CA GLN A 15 -3.05 -16.25 2.85
C GLN A 15 -3.05 -14.82 3.38
N SER A 16 -2.56 -14.61 4.61
CA SER A 16 -2.42 -13.28 5.19
C SER A 16 -1.46 -12.41 4.39
N GLU A 17 -0.32 -12.96 3.99
CA GLU A 17 0.65 -12.25 3.16
C GLU A 17 0.06 -11.88 1.81
N ALA A 18 -0.63 -12.81 1.16
CA ALA A 18 -1.27 -12.55 -0.12
C ALA A 18 -2.33 -11.46 0.00
N ALA A 19 -3.15 -11.49 1.05
CA ALA A 19 -4.16 -10.47 1.30
C ALA A 19 -3.53 -9.10 1.54
N SER A 20 -2.45 -9.05 2.31
CA SER A 20 -1.71 -7.82 2.58
C SER A 20 -1.11 -7.24 1.29
N MET A 21 -0.49 -8.08 0.46
CA MET A 21 0.07 -7.65 -0.82
C MET A 21 -1.00 -7.11 -1.75
N LYS A 22 -2.15 -7.77 -1.80
CA LYS A 22 -3.28 -7.33 -2.63
C LYS A 22 -3.80 -5.97 -2.17
N ALA A 23 -3.97 -5.78 -0.87
CA ALA A 23 -4.42 -4.52 -0.31
C ALA A 23 -3.42 -3.40 -0.59
N ARG A 24 -2.13 -3.66 -0.39
CA ARG A 24 -1.07 -2.69 -0.69
C ARG A 24 -1.06 -2.31 -2.17
N ALA A 25 -1.24 -3.28 -3.06
CA ALA A 25 -1.29 -3.02 -4.49
C ALA A 25 -2.46 -2.10 -4.85
N GLN A 26 -3.62 -2.33 -4.26
CA GLN A 26 -4.79 -1.49 -4.51
C GLN A 26 -4.57 -0.05 -4.04
N LEU A 27 -4.04 0.12 -2.83
CA LEU A 27 -3.76 1.46 -2.29
C LEU A 27 -2.71 2.18 -3.11
N MET A 28 -1.66 1.47 -3.48
CA MET A 28 -0.58 2.04 -4.29
C MET A 28 -1.08 2.50 -5.65
N ARG A 29 -1.91 1.71 -6.33
CA ARG A 29 -2.48 2.12 -7.61
C ARG A 29 -3.35 3.36 -7.50
N ALA A 30 -4.16 3.45 -6.44
CA ALA A 30 -4.99 4.62 -6.20
C ALA A 30 -4.14 5.88 -5.97
N LEU A 31 -3.07 5.75 -5.20
CA LEU A 31 -2.14 6.85 -4.94
C LEU A 31 -1.40 7.27 -6.21
N GLN A 32 -0.92 6.31 -7.00
CA GLN A 32 -0.26 6.59 -8.28
C GLN A 32 -1.19 7.38 -9.21
N LYS A 33 -2.44 6.94 -9.32
CA LYS A 33 -3.42 7.62 -10.16
C LYS A 33 -3.68 9.04 -9.68
N MET A 34 -3.80 9.22 -8.37
CA MET A 34 -4.01 10.54 -7.77
C MET A 34 -2.85 11.48 -8.08
N VAL A 35 -1.63 11.02 -7.84
CA VAL A 35 -0.42 11.82 -8.07
C VAL A 35 -0.28 12.21 -9.54
N ARG A 36 -0.48 11.27 -10.44
CA ARG A 36 -0.40 11.56 -11.89
C ARG A 36 -1.45 12.56 -12.33
N GLY A 37 -2.63 12.53 -11.70
CA GLY A 37 -3.70 13.48 -12.01
C GLY A 37 -3.41 14.91 -11.57
N TRP A 38 -2.45 15.11 -10.67
CA TRP A 38 -2.10 16.47 -10.22
C TRP A 38 -1.35 17.27 -11.27
N ASN A 39 -0.65 16.61 -12.18
CA ASN A 39 0.22 17.27 -13.18
C ASN A 39 1.26 18.20 -12.55
N LEU A 40 1.77 17.81 -11.39
CA LEU A 40 2.80 18.55 -10.67
C LEU A 40 4.18 17.93 -10.95
N SER A 41 5.23 18.72 -10.66
CA SER A 41 6.58 18.18 -10.66
C SER A 41 6.72 17.11 -9.59
N GLN A 42 7.74 16.26 -9.70
CA GLN A 42 8.01 15.26 -8.66
C GLN A 42 8.26 15.90 -7.31
N LYS A 43 8.99 17.03 -7.29
CA LYS A 43 9.26 17.74 -6.04
C LYS A 43 7.97 18.22 -5.39
N ALA A 44 7.09 18.85 -6.15
CA ALA A 44 5.82 19.35 -5.64
C ALA A 44 4.91 18.22 -5.18
N SER A 45 4.86 17.12 -5.91
CA SER A 45 4.09 15.93 -5.53
C SER A 45 4.63 15.30 -4.25
N ALA A 46 5.94 15.19 -4.13
CA ALA A 46 6.58 14.65 -2.93
C ALA A 46 6.25 15.53 -1.72
N ASP A 47 6.37 16.84 -1.86
CA ASP A 47 6.06 17.79 -0.79
C ASP A 47 4.59 17.64 -0.34
N ARG A 48 3.69 17.49 -1.29
CA ARG A 48 2.25 17.35 -1.01
C ARG A 48 1.94 16.07 -0.24
N LEU A 49 2.67 14.99 -0.52
CA LEU A 49 2.55 13.72 0.18
C LEU A 49 3.37 13.65 1.46
N GLY A 50 4.26 14.63 1.69
CA GLY A 50 5.18 14.57 2.82
C GLY A 50 6.25 13.50 2.64
N LEU A 51 6.64 13.22 1.41
CA LEU A 51 7.65 12.22 1.07
C LEU A 51 8.90 12.89 0.52
N THR A 52 10.02 12.19 0.61
CA THR A 52 11.21 12.56 -0.17
C THR A 52 10.98 12.21 -1.64
N GLN A 53 11.74 12.82 -2.54
CA GLN A 53 11.63 12.49 -3.97
C GLN A 53 11.95 11.03 -4.27
N PRO A 54 13.04 10.43 -3.69
CA PRO A 54 13.29 9.01 -3.89
C PRO A 54 12.14 8.12 -3.41
N ARG A 55 11.49 8.49 -2.30
CA ARG A 55 10.36 7.74 -1.77
C ARG A 55 9.15 7.84 -2.70
N LEU A 56 8.87 9.03 -3.23
CA LEU A 56 7.83 9.21 -4.24
C LEU A 56 8.12 8.37 -5.47
N ASN A 57 9.36 8.35 -5.92
CA ASN A 57 9.77 7.56 -7.07
C ASN A 57 9.49 6.07 -6.85
N ASP A 58 9.79 5.56 -5.66
CA ASP A 58 9.47 4.17 -5.29
C ASP A 58 7.96 3.91 -5.38
N LEU A 59 7.15 4.85 -4.90
CA LEU A 59 5.69 4.74 -4.97
C LEU A 59 5.22 4.66 -6.42
N LEU A 60 5.69 5.59 -7.26
CA LEU A 60 5.27 5.67 -8.67
C LEU A 60 5.75 4.48 -9.49
N ARG A 61 6.86 3.86 -9.10
CA ARG A 61 7.38 2.66 -9.76
C ARG A 61 6.76 1.37 -9.24
N GLY A 62 5.86 1.46 -8.29
CA GLY A 62 5.13 0.30 -7.80
C GLY A 62 5.96 -0.63 -6.90
N LYS A 63 6.95 -0.11 -6.20
CA LYS A 63 7.80 -0.91 -5.32
C LYS A 63 7.09 -1.24 -4.02
N ILE A 64 6.16 -2.18 -4.09
CA ILE A 64 5.29 -2.58 -2.98
C ILE A 64 6.07 -2.95 -1.72
N ASP A 65 7.21 -3.64 -1.88
CA ASP A 65 8.01 -4.11 -0.75
C ASP A 65 8.55 -2.97 0.11
N LYS A 66 8.58 -1.77 -0.42
CA LYS A 66 9.11 -0.61 0.30
C LYS A 66 8.06 0.16 1.10
N PHE A 67 6.81 -0.28 1.04
CA PHE A 67 5.71 0.39 1.74
C PHE A 67 4.93 -0.61 2.57
N SER A 68 4.77 -0.33 3.85
CA SER A 68 3.85 -1.09 4.69
C SER A 68 2.41 -0.69 4.37
N LEU A 69 1.47 -1.55 4.76
CA LEU A 69 0.06 -1.23 4.61
C LEU A 69 -0.30 0.05 5.37
N ASP A 70 0.21 0.20 6.59
CA ASP A 70 -0.03 1.39 7.41
C ASP A 70 0.50 2.65 6.75
N ALA A 71 1.68 2.59 6.15
CA ALA A 71 2.26 3.73 5.45
C ALA A 71 1.38 4.17 4.28
N LEU A 72 0.86 3.21 3.52
CA LEU A 72 -0.02 3.50 2.40
C LEU A 72 -1.36 4.08 2.86
N PHE A 73 -1.93 3.56 3.93
CA PHE A 73 -3.13 4.13 4.53
C PHE A 73 -2.92 5.58 4.95
N ASP A 74 -1.79 5.86 5.59
CA ASP A 74 -1.45 7.23 5.99
C ASP A 74 -1.39 8.17 4.79
N LEU A 75 -0.77 7.73 3.71
CA LEU A 75 -0.68 8.53 2.49
C LEU A 75 -2.05 8.82 1.88
N THR A 76 -2.97 7.85 1.89
CA THR A 76 -4.33 8.10 1.40
C THR A 76 -5.03 9.20 2.18
N GLY A 77 -4.86 9.20 3.50
CA GLY A 77 -5.41 10.26 4.35
C GLY A 77 -4.86 11.63 4.04
N ARG A 78 -3.57 11.72 3.70
CA ARG A 78 -2.92 12.99 3.39
C ARG A 78 -3.44 13.63 2.10
N VAL A 79 -3.93 12.82 1.15
CA VAL A 79 -4.42 13.33 -0.13
C VAL A 79 -5.94 13.35 -0.23
N GLY A 80 -6.62 13.07 0.87
CA GLY A 80 -8.08 13.14 0.91
C GLY A 80 -8.79 11.96 0.27
N LEU A 81 -8.11 10.83 0.10
CA LEU A 81 -8.75 9.61 -0.36
C LEU A 81 -9.41 8.89 0.81
N LYS A 82 -10.64 8.47 0.61
CA LYS A 82 -11.34 7.63 1.58
C LYS A 82 -11.12 6.17 1.24
N VAL A 83 -10.77 5.37 2.25
CA VAL A 83 -10.65 3.92 2.09
C VAL A 83 -11.88 3.28 2.73
N SER A 84 -12.61 2.52 1.93
CA SER A 84 -13.73 1.71 2.42
C SER A 84 -13.30 0.25 2.44
N ILE A 85 -13.57 -0.41 3.57
CA ILE A 85 -13.21 -1.81 3.76
C ILE A 85 -14.50 -2.61 3.90
N ALA A 86 -14.68 -3.59 3.01
CA ALA A 86 -15.77 -4.54 3.10
C ALA A 86 -15.18 -5.90 3.47
N LEU A 87 -15.72 -6.49 4.53
CA LEU A 87 -15.30 -7.79 4.99
C LEU A 87 -16.38 -8.80 4.70
N ARG A 88 -15.97 -9.96 4.23
CA ARG A 88 -16.86 -11.07 3.98
C ARG A 88 -16.21 -12.37 4.41
N LYS A 89 -17.04 -13.34 4.73
CA LYS A 89 -16.54 -14.65 5.12
C LYS A 89 -15.85 -15.32 3.93
N ALA A 90 -14.68 -15.87 4.15
CA ALA A 90 -13.99 -16.62 3.12
C ALA A 90 -14.74 -17.91 2.81
N ALA A 91 -14.82 -18.26 1.54
CA ALA A 91 -15.51 -19.46 1.10
C ALA A 91 -14.67 -20.72 1.42
#